data_9ad77b9004b9f91414c99df9d86f66eb
#
_entry.id   9ad77b9004b9f91414c99df9d86f66eb
#
_cell.length_a   1.000
_cell.length_b   1.000
_cell.length_c   1.000
_cell.angle_alpha   90.00
_cell.angle_beta   90.00
_cell.angle_gamma   90.00
#
_symmetry.space_group_name_H-M   'P 1'
#
loop_
_entity.id
_entity.type
_entity.pdbx_description
1 polymer ?
#
loop_
_entity_poly.entity_id
_entity_poly.type
_entity_poly.pdbx_seq_one_letter_code
_entity_poly.pdbx_strand_id
1 'polypeptide(L)'
;EAAADALPFTLEAYAVGLFFEPGGRVPARLEIEGTQSQAALLVARAAGGVTRVLLSRSVIGRFAEGELVAAETVGQSEIQEFLEREGEEARLVRTVSAQFMEADLAAGRAFETVTLTNDVRIHDAAFDARAERAFLRAADDAAQLFGDPAIVTDERGELRAPRIDYQRANGRAHARDGVSGRFQGAMLPGGEAARSGEPTRVRAREAFFDLGGDDFTFRGEVQAYQGTTVLFADQLRSEEGQSRLSASGQVRTLWTAAEGERKGEQVEITATSLTYRETDRRLLYDGPVVAAQGPLRLAASRLEVELDEHRQARLMT
;
A
#
# COMPACT_ATOMS: atom_id res chain seq x y z
N GLU A 1 -32.37 9.28 33.60
CA GLU A 1 -31.28 8.39 34.08
C GLU A 1 -30.52 7.92 32.86
N ALA A 2 -29.56 8.74 32.39
CA ALA A 2 -28.60 8.30 31.42
C ALA A 2 -27.68 7.30 32.13
N ALA A 3 -27.66 6.06 31.68
CA ALA A 3 -26.69 5.09 32.10
C ALA A 3 -25.31 5.70 31.90
N ALA A 4 -24.53 5.81 32.98
CA ALA A 4 -23.13 6.15 32.90
C ALA A 4 -22.47 5.06 32.07
N ASP A 5 -22.26 5.33 30.77
CA ASP A 5 -21.48 4.45 29.93
C ASP A 5 -20.12 4.26 30.60
N ALA A 6 -19.85 3.02 30.93
CA ALA A 6 -18.58 2.62 31.53
C ALA A 6 -17.43 3.21 30.72
N LEU A 7 -16.40 3.71 31.40
CA LEU A 7 -15.20 4.21 30.77
C LEU A 7 -14.75 3.26 29.67
N PRO A 8 -14.52 3.72 28.44
CA PRO A 8 -14.25 2.85 27.30
C PRO A 8 -12.86 2.22 27.32
N PHE A 9 -12.11 2.29 28.43
CA PHE A 9 -10.81 1.65 28.54
C PHE A 9 -10.63 0.88 29.84
N THR A 10 -9.92 -0.24 29.71
CA THR A 10 -9.33 -0.98 30.81
C THR A 10 -7.83 -0.76 30.79
N LEU A 11 -7.24 -0.57 31.96
CA LEU A 11 -5.82 -0.35 32.17
C LEU A 11 -5.24 -1.48 32.99
N GLU A 12 -4.16 -2.11 32.51
CA GLU A 12 -3.32 -3.02 33.24
C GLU A 12 -1.88 -2.52 33.24
N ALA A 13 -1.30 -2.26 34.40
CA ALA A 13 0.05 -1.71 34.50
C ALA A 13 0.72 -2.14 35.81
N TYR A 14 2.05 -2.08 35.84
CA TYR A 14 2.83 -2.27 37.05
C TYR A 14 2.68 -1.08 38.01
N ALA A 15 2.72 0.14 37.47
CA ALA A 15 2.53 1.35 38.24
C ALA A 15 1.69 2.37 37.44
N VAL A 16 0.85 3.11 38.16
CA VAL A 16 0.05 4.20 37.61
C VAL A 16 0.22 5.42 38.51
N GLY A 17 0.69 6.52 37.91
CA GLY A 17 0.79 7.83 38.54
C GLY A 17 -0.25 8.78 37.95
N LEU A 18 -1.04 9.42 38.80
CA LEU A 18 -1.96 10.50 38.41
C LEU A 18 -1.54 11.80 39.08
N PHE A 19 -1.19 12.78 38.30
CA PHE A 19 -0.73 14.08 38.77
C PHE A 19 -1.84 15.11 38.56
N PHE A 20 -1.97 16.05 39.47
CA PHE A 20 -3.02 17.07 39.49
C PHE A 20 -2.43 18.47 39.31
N GLU A 21 -3.22 19.38 38.80
CA GLU A 21 -2.89 20.80 38.77
C GLU A 21 -2.66 21.38 40.18
N PRO A 22 -1.93 22.52 40.30
CA PRO A 22 -1.83 23.21 41.59
C PRO A 22 -3.23 23.54 42.12
N GLY A 23 -3.58 22.93 43.27
CA GLY A 23 -4.93 23.00 43.85
C GLY A 23 -5.63 21.65 43.95
N GLY A 24 -5.11 20.61 43.34
CA GLY A 24 -5.34 19.20 43.65
C GLY A 24 -6.68 18.59 43.26
N ARG A 25 -7.43 19.22 42.31
CA ARG A 25 -8.77 18.70 41.96
C ARG A 25 -8.90 18.32 40.46
N VAL A 26 -8.06 18.87 39.58
CA VAL A 26 -8.12 18.60 38.15
C VAL A 26 -6.90 17.76 37.75
N PRO A 27 -7.07 16.58 37.16
CA PRO A 27 -5.94 15.80 36.65
C PRO A 27 -5.24 16.54 35.54
N ALA A 28 -3.90 16.54 35.55
CA ALA A 28 -3.06 17.15 34.55
C ALA A 28 -2.28 16.15 33.71
N ARG A 29 -1.82 15.05 34.34
CA ARG A 29 -0.97 14.06 33.71
C ARG A 29 -1.22 12.66 34.29
N LEU A 30 -1.21 11.68 33.41
CA LEU A 30 -1.24 10.24 33.74
C LEU A 30 0.08 9.62 33.30
N GLU A 31 0.73 8.86 34.16
CA GLU A 31 1.88 8.04 33.85
C GLU A 31 1.54 6.57 34.11
N ILE A 32 1.77 5.73 33.11
CA ILE A 32 1.53 4.30 33.16
C ILE A 32 2.84 3.61 32.86
N GLU A 33 3.29 2.75 33.76
CA GLU A 33 4.52 1.99 33.60
C GLU A 33 4.24 0.50 33.56
N GLY A 34 4.75 -0.19 32.56
CA GLY A 34 4.87 -1.63 32.48
C GLY A 34 6.24 -2.11 32.98
N THR A 35 6.38 -3.41 33.14
CA THR A 35 7.68 -4.07 33.40
C THR A 35 8.27 -4.59 32.10
N GLN A 36 9.51 -5.10 32.10
CA GLN A 36 10.10 -5.78 30.94
C GLN A 36 9.32 -7.03 30.51
N SER A 37 8.57 -7.62 31.41
CA SER A 37 7.77 -8.84 31.20
C SER A 37 6.27 -8.57 31.08
N GLN A 38 5.81 -7.37 31.45
CA GLN A 38 4.39 -7.00 31.44
C GLN A 38 4.26 -5.59 30.89
N ALA A 39 3.74 -5.49 29.64
CA ALA A 39 3.49 -4.20 28.98
C ALA A 39 2.37 -3.44 29.71
N ALA A 40 2.43 -2.12 29.67
CA ALA A 40 1.29 -1.29 30.03
C ALA A 40 0.20 -1.50 28.96
N LEU A 41 -0.99 -1.85 29.37
CA LEU A 41 -2.11 -2.17 28.52
C LEU A 41 -3.17 -1.08 28.63
N LEU A 42 -3.55 -0.51 27.50
CA LEU A 42 -4.72 0.37 27.39
C LEU A 42 -5.68 -0.24 26.38
N VAL A 43 -6.86 -0.62 26.83
CA VAL A 43 -7.92 -1.17 25.98
C VAL A 43 -8.96 -0.10 25.73
N ALA A 44 -9.23 0.23 24.47
CA ALA A 44 -10.27 1.16 24.06
C ALA A 44 -11.26 0.44 23.13
N ARG A 45 -12.56 0.57 23.41
CA ARG A 45 -13.62 0.06 22.54
C ARG A 45 -14.09 1.18 21.62
N ALA A 46 -14.05 0.92 20.31
CA ALA A 46 -14.58 1.81 19.31
C ALA A 46 -15.97 1.37 18.85
N ALA A 47 -16.67 2.26 18.16
CA ALA A 47 -17.93 1.90 17.53
C ALA A 47 -17.76 0.74 16.52
N GLY A 48 -18.78 -0.10 16.35
CA GLY A 48 -18.75 -1.20 15.38
C GLY A 48 -18.08 -2.48 15.85
N GLY A 49 -17.88 -2.67 17.16
CA GLY A 49 -17.32 -3.90 17.72
C GLY A 49 -15.80 -4.02 17.50
N VAL A 50 -15.11 -2.90 17.36
CA VAL A 50 -13.64 -2.88 17.28
C VAL A 50 -13.06 -2.59 18.65
N THR A 51 -12.21 -3.49 19.13
CA THR A 51 -11.43 -3.30 20.37
C THR A 51 -9.98 -3.01 19.99
N ARG A 52 -9.41 -1.92 20.52
CA ARG A 52 -8.01 -1.54 20.37
C ARG A 52 -7.26 -1.74 21.66
N VAL A 53 -6.13 -2.40 21.56
CA VAL A 53 -5.24 -2.70 22.67
C VAL A 53 -3.91 -2.01 22.38
N LEU A 54 -3.51 -1.06 23.23
CA LEU A 54 -2.18 -0.45 23.18
C LEU A 54 -1.28 -1.19 24.18
N LEU A 55 -0.21 -1.75 23.69
CA LEU A 55 0.87 -2.37 24.46
C LEU A 55 2.10 -1.47 24.39
N SER A 56 2.62 -1.03 25.52
CA SER A 56 3.81 -0.19 25.60
C SER A 56 4.55 -0.40 26.91
N ARG A 57 5.83 -0.06 26.91
CA ARG A 57 6.62 -0.04 28.15
C ARG A 57 6.18 1.08 29.08
N SER A 58 5.85 2.24 28.52
CA SER A 58 5.36 3.39 29.28
C SER A 58 4.41 4.20 28.42
N VAL A 59 3.36 4.72 29.02
CA VAL A 59 2.40 5.64 28.40
C VAL A 59 2.26 6.87 29.28
N ILE A 60 2.33 8.05 28.67
CA ILE A 60 2.12 9.32 29.31
C ILE A 60 0.88 9.97 28.72
N GLY A 61 -0.14 10.17 29.54
CA GLY A 61 -1.37 10.85 29.16
C GLY A 61 -1.36 12.31 29.62
N ARG A 62 -1.90 13.21 28.79
CA ARG A 62 -2.09 14.62 29.08
C ARG A 62 -3.57 14.95 29.18
N PHE A 63 -3.94 15.69 30.22
CA PHE A 63 -5.32 16.15 30.42
C PHE A 63 -5.43 17.64 30.12
N ALA A 64 -6.58 18.02 29.57
CA ALA A 64 -7.04 19.42 29.48
C ALA A 64 -8.48 19.46 29.97
N GLU A 65 -8.82 20.41 30.83
CA GLU A 65 -10.16 20.58 31.43
C GLU A 65 -10.71 19.30 32.09
N GLY A 66 -9.80 18.44 32.61
CA GLY A 66 -10.17 17.17 33.25
C GLY A 66 -10.42 15.98 32.31
N GLU A 67 -10.27 16.18 31.00
CA GLU A 67 -10.37 15.13 29.97
C GLU A 67 -9.00 14.74 29.42
N LEU A 68 -8.78 13.45 29.14
CA LEU A 68 -7.58 12.98 28.49
C LEU A 68 -7.62 13.40 27.01
N VAL A 69 -6.69 14.28 26.58
CA VAL A 69 -6.66 14.86 25.22
C VAL A 69 -5.51 14.33 24.38
N ALA A 70 -4.47 13.77 25.00
CA ALA A 70 -3.36 13.16 24.26
C ALA A 70 -2.71 12.07 25.06
N ALA A 71 -2.08 11.13 24.36
CA ALA A 71 -1.26 10.08 24.94
C ALA A 71 0.00 9.87 24.10
N GLU A 72 1.14 9.69 24.76
CA GLU A 72 2.40 9.37 24.14
C GLU A 72 3.01 8.10 24.74
N THR A 73 3.72 7.34 23.93
CA THR A 73 4.41 6.12 24.39
C THR A 73 5.92 6.33 24.43
N VAL A 74 6.59 5.57 25.29
CA VAL A 74 8.05 5.57 25.37
C VAL A 74 8.58 4.17 25.13
N GLY A 75 9.41 4.02 24.10
CA GLY A 75 9.97 2.74 23.68
C GLY A 75 9.05 1.99 22.71
N GLN A 76 9.44 0.77 22.34
CA GLN A 76 8.68 -0.06 21.41
C GLN A 76 7.24 -0.23 21.88
N SER A 77 6.32 0.11 21.02
CA SER A 77 4.88 0.11 21.31
C SER A 77 4.12 -0.55 20.18
N GLU A 78 2.98 -1.13 20.49
CA GLU A 78 2.14 -1.86 19.56
C GLU A 78 0.66 -1.56 19.83
N ILE A 79 -0.10 -1.29 18.78
CA ILE A 79 -1.56 -1.23 18.79
C ILE A 79 -2.07 -2.47 18.08
N GLN A 80 -2.90 -3.22 18.75
CA GLN A 80 -3.62 -4.37 18.20
C GLN A 80 -5.09 -4.00 18.05
N GLU A 81 -5.68 -4.28 16.88
CA GLU A 81 -7.11 -4.11 16.62
C GLU A 81 -7.78 -5.47 16.51
N PHE A 82 -8.81 -5.68 17.32
CA PHE A 82 -9.63 -6.88 17.32
C PHE A 82 -11.03 -6.54 16.84
N LEU A 83 -11.57 -7.38 15.98
CA LEU A 83 -12.98 -7.33 15.58
C LEU A 83 -13.75 -8.34 16.45
N GLU A 84 -14.71 -7.82 17.22
CA GLU A 84 -15.63 -8.61 18.03
C GLU A 84 -16.97 -8.75 17.31
N ARG A 85 -17.44 -9.96 17.14
CA ARG A 85 -18.78 -10.25 16.65
C ARG A 85 -19.54 -11.03 17.71
N GLU A 86 -20.84 -10.78 17.79
CA GLU A 86 -21.69 -11.46 18.77
C GLU A 86 -21.65 -12.99 18.55
N GLY A 87 -21.20 -13.73 19.58
CA GLY A 87 -21.08 -15.19 19.53
C GLY A 87 -19.81 -15.74 18.89
N GLU A 88 -18.88 -14.89 18.46
CA GLU A 88 -17.58 -15.29 17.91
C GLU A 88 -16.43 -14.87 18.85
N GLU A 89 -15.30 -15.56 18.78
CA GLU A 89 -14.07 -15.11 19.45
C GLU A 89 -13.53 -13.83 18.76
N ALA A 90 -12.99 -12.90 19.55
CA ALA A 90 -12.37 -11.69 19.06
C ALA A 90 -11.22 -12.02 18.11
N ARG A 91 -11.26 -11.54 16.89
CA ARG A 91 -10.25 -11.80 15.86
C ARG A 91 -9.31 -10.61 15.69
N LEU A 92 -8.00 -10.82 15.82
CA LEU A 92 -6.99 -9.83 15.48
C LEU A 92 -7.06 -9.54 13.97
N VAL A 93 -7.26 -8.27 13.62
CA VAL A 93 -7.41 -7.82 12.24
C VAL A 93 -6.29 -6.90 11.79
N ARG A 94 -5.64 -6.19 12.73
CA ARG A 94 -4.51 -5.31 12.43
C ARG A 94 -3.57 -5.18 13.63
N THR A 95 -2.28 -5.10 13.33
CA THR A 95 -1.24 -4.76 14.29
C THR A 95 -0.44 -3.58 13.74
N VAL A 96 -0.21 -2.58 14.56
CA VAL A 96 0.60 -1.41 14.25
C VAL A 96 1.66 -1.25 15.30
N SER A 97 2.93 -1.20 14.92
CA SER A 97 4.04 -1.03 15.87
C SER A 97 4.98 0.11 15.45
N ALA A 98 5.59 0.76 16.43
CA ALA A 98 6.61 1.79 16.26
C ALA A 98 7.44 1.96 17.55
N GLN A 99 8.58 2.67 17.46
CA GLN A 99 9.35 3.01 18.64
C GLN A 99 8.69 4.12 19.48
N PHE A 100 7.99 5.04 18.81
CA PHE A 100 7.26 6.12 19.46
C PHE A 100 5.89 6.28 18.81
N MET A 101 4.89 6.47 19.65
CA MET A 101 3.53 6.76 19.24
C MET A 101 3.03 7.98 20.00
N GLU A 102 2.40 8.90 19.31
CA GLU A 102 1.68 10.03 19.87
C GLU A 102 0.26 10.01 19.33
N ALA A 103 -0.72 10.05 20.20
CA ALA A 103 -2.12 10.01 19.86
C ALA A 103 -2.83 11.25 20.39
N ASP A 104 -3.61 11.92 19.55
CA ASP A 104 -4.60 12.90 19.93
C ASP A 104 -5.95 12.23 20.11
N LEU A 105 -6.67 12.60 21.14
CA LEU A 105 -7.98 12.08 21.48
C LEU A 105 -9.03 13.19 21.30
N ALA A 106 -10.09 12.89 20.57
CA ALA A 106 -11.26 13.76 20.50
C ALA A 106 -12.04 13.75 21.82
N ALA A 107 -12.84 14.80 22.04
CA ALA A 107 -13.82 14.83 23.11
C ALA A 107 -14.75 13.60 23.01
N GLY A 108 -14.77 12.77 24.07
CA GLY A 108 -15.47 11.47 24.05
C GLY A 108 -14.54 10.26 23.90
N ARG A 109 -13.20 10.46 23.88
CA ARG A 109 -12.17 9.42 24.13
C ARG A 109 -11.88 8.46 22.97
N ALA A 110 -12.24 8.82 21.74
CA ALA A 110 -11.76 8.10 20.56
C ALA A 110 -10.41 8.69 20.11
N PHE A 111 -9.49 7.85 19.62
CA PHE A 111 -8.29 8.31 18.94
C PHE A 111 -8.73 9.05 17.67
N GLU A 112 -8.33 10.32 17.56
CA GLU A 112 -8.58 11.15 16.37
C GLU A 112 -7.43 10.97 15.37
N THR A 113 -6.21 11.15 15.85
CA THR A 113 -4.98 10.94 15.07
C THR A 113 -3.96 10.13 15.87
N VAL A 114 -3.14 9.36 15.18
CA VAL A 114 -1.97 8.69 15.77
C VAL A 114 -0.77 8.93 14.88
N THR A 115 0.26 9.54 15.45
CA THR A 115 1.57 9.70 14.82
C THR A 115 2.49 8.60 15.31
N LEU A 116 3.09 7.90 14.38
CA LEU A 116 4.02 6.79 14.59
C LEU A 116 5.39 7.21 14.06
N THR A 117 6.43 6.98 14.83
CA THR A 117 7.79 7.39 14.45
C THR A 117 8.80 6.29 14.78
N ASN A 118 9.72 6.05 13.86
CA ASN A 118 10.80 5.07 13.86
C ASN A 118 10.31 3.62 13.87
N ASP A 119 10.83 2.85 12.92
CA ASP A 119 10.54 1.41 12.71
C ASP A 119 9.03 1.12 12.71
N VAL A 120 8.29 1.92 11.96
CA VAL A 120 6.84 1.74 11.82
C VAL A 120 6.56 0.47 11.02
N ARG A 121 5.73 -0.40 11.57
CA ARG A 121 5.23 -1.60 10.91
C ARG A 121 3.72 -1.67 11.05
N ILE A 122 3.06 -1.97 9.96
CA ILE A 122 1.62 -2.23 9.93
C ILE A 122 1.44 -3.61 9.32
N HIS A 123 0.74 -4.46 10.02
CA HIS A 123 0.28 -5.75 9.54
C HIS A 123 -1.24 -5.73 9.51
N ASP A 124 -1.81 -5.84 8.33
CA ASP A 124 -3.26 -5.90 8.08
C ASP A 124 -3.56 -7.19 7.31
N ALA A 125 -4.81 -7.63 7.30
CA ALA A 125 -5.21 -8.85 6.58
C ALA A 125 -4.92 -8.79 5.07
N ALA A 126 -4.83 -7.60 4.49
CA ALA A 126 -4.63 -7.38 3.06
C ALA A 126 -3.17 -7.04 2.70
N PHE A 127 -2.36 -6.53 3.62
CA PHE A 127 -1.00 -6.07 3.33
C PHE A 127 -0.11 -5.94 4.57
N ASP A 128 1.19 -5.95 4.34
CA ASP A 128 2.22 -5.53 5.28
C ASP A 128 2.81 -4.18 4.86
N ALA A 129 3.06 -3.28 5.81
CA ALA A 129 3.74 -2.02 5.51
C ALA A 129 4.89 -1.73 6.48
N ARG A 130 5.92 -1.03 5.97
CA ARG A 130 7.05 -0.51 6.74
C ARG A 130 7.31 0.93 6.35
N ALA A 131 7.61 1.76 7.34
CA ALA A 131 7.88 3.18 7.15
C ALA A 131 8.78 3.73 8.26
N GLU A 132 9.36 4.90 8.06
CA GLU A 132 10.04 5.64 9.11
C GLU A 132 9.03 6.37 10.00
N ARG A 133 7.95 6.86 9.37
CA ARG A 133 6.87 7.58 10.05
C ARG A 133 5.53 7.26 9.41
N ALA A 134 4.48 7.23 10.23
CA ALA A 134 3.11 7.13 9.74
C ALA A 134 2.17 8.05 10.52
N PHE A 135 1.13 8.51 9.83
CA PHE A 135 -0.01 9.21 10.42
C PHE A 135 -1.26 8.38 10.16
N LEU A 136 -1.93 8.00 11.23
CA LEU A 136 -3.20 7.31 11.16
C LEU A 136 -4.30 8.28 11.56
N ARG A 137 -5.37 8.35 10.80
CA ARG A 137 -6.52 9.20 11.09
C ARG A 137 -7.77 8.34 11.15
N ALA A 138 -8.46 8.41 12.29
CA ALA A 138 -9.62 7.56 12.56
C ALA A 138 -10.88 7.99 11.78
N ALA A 139 -11.05 9.30 11.53
CA ALA A 139 -12.27 9.85 10.93
C ALA A 139 -12.58 9.29 9.54
N ASP A 140 -11.57 9.00 8.74
CA ASP A 140 -11.70 8.47 7.37
C ASP A 140 -10.93 7.15 7.17
N ASP A 141 -10.51 6.53 8.27
CA ASP A 141 -9.71 5.29 8.30
C ASP A 141 -8.52 5.35 7.32
N ALA A 142 -7.82 6.49 7.35
CA ALA A 142 -6.71 6.78 6.46
C ALA A 142 -5.37 6.58 7.15
N ALA A 143 -4.39 6.14 6.38
CA ALA A 143 -2.98 6.08 6.78
C ALA A 143 -2.10 6.80 5.76
N GLN A 144 -1.11 7.56 6.25
CA GLN A 144 -0.05 8.16 5.44
C GLN A 144 1.28 7.60 5.92
N LEU A 145 2.02 6.98 5.04
CA LEU A 145 3.32 6.36 5.31
C LEU A 145 4.42 7.21 4.67
N PHE A 146 5.49 7.45 5.40
CA PHE A 146 6.66 8.20 4.94
C PHE A 146 7.93 7.43 5.27
N GLY A 147 8.86 7.37 4.30
CA GLY A 147 10.15 6.70 4.47
C GLY A 147 11.06 6.90 3.27
N ASP A 148 12.30 6.39 3.36
CA ASP A 148 13.25 6.39 2.26
C ASP A 148 13.72 4.95 1.93
N PRO A 149 12.85 4.13 1.32
CA PRO A 149 11.42 4.32 1.03
C PRO A 149 10.47 3.78 2.13
N ALA A 150 9.20 4.23 2.13
CA ALA A 150 8.10 3.46 2.68
C ALA A 150 7.79 2.27 1.76
N ILE A 151 7.42 1.13 2.33
CA ILE A 151 7.22 -0.14 1.63
C ILE A 151 5.85 -0.69 1.99
N VAL A 152 5.10 -1.14 0.98
CA VAL A 152 3.86 -1.91 1.15
C VAL A 152 4.03 -3.22 0.37
N THR A 153 3.70 -4.33 0.99
CA THR A 153 3.78 -5.67 0.41
C THR A 153 2.44 -6.38 0.58
N ASP A 154 1.95 -6.97 -0.48
CA ASP A 154 0.78 -7.85 -0.49
C ASP A 154 1.09 -9.15 -1.27
N GLU A 155 0.07 -9.99 -1.50
CA GLU A 155 0.23 -11.25 -2.24
C GLU A 155 0.68 -11.04 -3.70
N ARG A 156 0.42 -9.86 -4.29
CA ARG A 156 0.79 -9.52 -5.67
C ARG A 156 2.22 -9.05 -5.79
N GLY A 157 2.79 -8.49 -4.71
CA GLY A 157 4.15 -7.99 -4.75
C GLY A 157 4.48 -6.91 -3.75
N GLU A 158 5.44 -6.09 -4.10
CA GLU A 158 6.00 -5.03 -3.26
C GLU A 158 5.96 -3.70 -4.00
N LEU A 159 5.54 -2.66 -3.29
CA LEU A 159 5.54 -1.27 -3.72
C LEU A 159 6.40 -0.43 -2.78
N ARG A 160 7.23 0.44 -3.35
CA ARG A 160 8.13 1.35 -2.62
C ARG A 160 7.94 2.77 -3.11
N ALA A 161 7.81 3.70 -2.19
CA ALA A 161 7.75 5.14 -2.50
C ALA A 161 8.16 5.97 -1.26
N PRO A 162 8.62 7.22 -1.43
CA PRO A 162 8.85 8.12 -0.30
C PRO A 162 7.59 8.42 0.51
N ARG A 163 6.44 8.42 -0.18
CA ARG A 163 5.13 8.62 0.46
C ARG A 163 4.08 7.68 -0.12
N ILE A 164 3.28 7.07 0.76
CA ILE A 164 2.12 6.25 0.41
C ILE A 164 0.93 6.70 1.25
N ASP A 165 -0.13 7.17 0.61
CA ASP A 165 -1.41 7.49 1.23
C ASP A 165 -2.36 6.31 1.00
N TYR A 166 -2.99 5.80 2.05
CA TYR A 166 -3.90 4.68 2.01
C TYR A 166 -5.24 5.03 2.67
N GLN A 167 -6.34 4.72 2.03
CA GLN A 167 -7.70 4.83 2.55
C GLN A 167 -8.31 3.43 2.66
N ARG A 168 -8.42 2.93 3.88
CA ARG A 168 -8.91 1.59 4.15
C ARG A 168 -10.38 1.42 3.78
N ALA A 169 -11.21 2.44 4.02
CA ALA A 169 -12.66 2.39 3.76
C ALA A 169 -13.02 2.02 2.30
N ASN A 170 -12.14 2.34 1.35
CA ASN A 170 -12.37 2.07 -0.08
C ASN A 170 -11.23 1.27 -0.74
N GLY A 171 -10.27 0.77 0.03
CA GLY A 171 -9.15 -0.02 -0.46
C GLY A 171 -8.14 0.73 -1.34
N ARG A 172 -8.19 2.09 -1.40
CA ARG A 172 -7.35 2.87 -2.32
C ARG A 172 -6.03 3.26 -1.71
N ALA A 173 -4.97 3.07 -2.48
CA ALA A 173 -3.63 3.53 -2.15
C ALA A 173 -3.08 4.43 -3.26
N HIS A 174 -2.37 5.50 -2.87
CA HIS A 174 -1.66 6.41 -3.76
C HIS A 174 -0.22 6.58 -3.31
N ALA A 175 0.71 6.08 -4.10
CA ALA A 175 2.15 6.24 -3.89
C ALA A 175 2.70 7.37 -4.76
N ARG A 176 3.62 8.19 -4.20
CA ARG A 176 4.11 9.43 -4.82
C ARG A 176 5.61 9.62 -4.65
N ASP A 177 6.12 10.60 -5.40
CA ASP A 177 7.49 11.14 -5.31
C ASP A 177 8.57 10.17 -5.77
N GLY A 178 8.23 9.35 -6.77
CA GLY A 178 9.09 8.31 -7.31
C GLY A 178 8.75 6.94 -6.75
N VAL A 179 8.09 6.16 -7.57
CA VAL A 179 7.55 4.85 -7.20
C VAL A 179 8.34 3.75 -7.88
N SER A 180 8.63 2.69 -7.16
CA SER A 180 9.11 1.43 -7.73
C SER A 180 8.26 0.27 -7.21
N GLY A 181 7.88 -0.65 -8.11
CA GLY A 181 7.11 -1.83 -7.77
C GLY A 181 7.76 -3.10 -8.31
N ARG A 182 7.53 -4.21 -7.62
CA ARG A 182 7.89 -5.55 -8.06
C ARG A 182 6.69 -6.46 -7.86
N PHE A 183 6.12 -6.92 -8.95
CA PHE A 183 4.87 -7.67 -8.97
C PHE A 183 5.11 -9.11 -9.44
N GLN A 184 4.45 -10.07 -8.81
CA GLN A 184 4.46 -11.47 -9.19
C GLN A 184 3.63 -11.66 -10.47
N GLY A 185 4.08 -12.57 -11.33
CA GLY A 185 3.35 -12.90 -12.57
C GLY A 185 3.67 -12.01 -13.76
N ALA A 186 3.13 -12.40 -14.90
CA ALA A 186 3.39 -11.76 -16.18
C ALA A 186 2.42 -10.61 -16.41
N MET A 187 2.84 -9.38 -16.17
CA MET A 187 2.07 -8.18 -16.51
C MET A 187 2.31 -7.74 -17.94
N LEU A 188 3.55 -7.89 -18.44
CA LEU A 188 3.88 -7.47 -19.79
C LEU A 188 3.66 -8.60 -20.79
N PRO A 189 2.96 -8.33 -21.89
CA PRO A 189 2.84 -9.29 -22.98
C PRO A 189 4.13 -9.32 -23.81
N GLY A 190 4.45 -10.49 -24.33
CA GLY A 190 5.59 -10.69 -25.21
C GLY A 190 6.89 -11.06 -24.48
N GLY A 191 7.71 -11.88 -25.14
CA GLY A 191 9.03 -12.28 -24.68
C GLY A 191 9.08 -13.56 -23.83
N GLU A 192 10.29 -14.07 -23.64
CA GLU A 192 10.57 -15.34 -22.94
C GLU A 192 10.27 -15.27 -21.43
N ALA A 193 10.28 -14.08 -20.86
CA ALA A 193 10.04 -13.81 -19.45
C ALA A 193 8.59 -14.12 -19.01
N ALA A 194 7.63 -14.05 -19.92
CA ALA A 194 6.25 -14.44 -19.62
C ALA A 194 6.11 -15.95 -19.29
N ARG A 195 7.05 -16.78 -19.78
CA ARG A 195 7.12 -18.21 -19.48
C ARG A 195 7.79 -18.51 -18.15
N SER A 196 8.79 -17.73 -17.78
CA SER A 196 9.64 -18.02 -16.61
C SER A 196 9.00 -17.64 -15.28
N GLY A 197 7.83 -16.98 -15.28
CA GLY A 197 7.24 -16.44 -14.06
C GLY A 197 8.07 -15.30 -13.43
N GLU A 198 8.97 -14.68 -14.20
CA GLU A 198 9.77 -13.58 -13.73
C GLU A 198 8.89 -12.41 -13.29
N PRO A 199 9.21 -11.78 -12.15
CA PRO A 199 8.43 -10.67 -11.66
C PRO A 199 8.54 -9.45 -12.59
N THR A 200 7.44 -8.77 -12.77
CA THR A 200 7.43 -7.47 -13.43
C THR A 200 7.93 -6.39 -12.47
N ARG A 201 8.87 -5.57 -12.91
CA ARG A 201 9.35 -4.40 -12.19
C ARG A 201 8.84 -3.15 -12.88
N VAL A 202 8.29 -2.22 -12.11
CA VAL A 202 7.77 -0.96 -12.62
C VAL A 202 8.41 0.21 -11.89
N ARG A 203 8.71 1.29 -12.63
CA ARG A 203 9.09 2.60 -12.08
C ARG A 203 8.17 3.65 -12.66
N ALA A 204 7.77 4.62 -11.86
CA ALA A 204 6.92 5.74 -12.26
C ALA A 204 7.10 6.91 -11.30
N ARG A 205 6.50 8.07 -11.60
CA ARG A 205 6.43 9.19 -10.64
C ARG A 205 5.42 8.92 -9.54
N GLU A 206 4.27 8.35 -9.91
CA GLU A 206 3.19 8.02 -8.99
C GLU A 206 2.46 6.74 -9.39
N ALA A 207 1.78 6.13 -8.43
CA ALA A 207 0.98 4.94 -8.64
C ALA A 207 -0.29 4.94 -7.80
N PHE A 208 -1.38 4.49 -8.39
CA PHE A 208 -2.68 4.32 -7.77
C PHE A 208 -3.03 2.84 -7.78
N PHE A 209 -3.50 2.34 -6.65
CA PHE A 209 -3.91 0.95 -6.47
C PHE A 209 -5.31 0.89 -5.90
N ASP A 210 -6.10 -0.01 -6.42
CA ASP A 210 -7.33 -0.46 -5.80
C ASP A 210 -7.05 -1.85 -5.20
N LEU A 211 -6.85 -1.90 -3.88
CA LEU A 211 -6.54 -3.15 -3.17
C LEU A 211 -7.75 -4.11 -3.09
N GLY A 212 -8.96 -3.61 -3.40
CA GLY A 212 -10.17 -4.42 -3.47
C GLY A 212 -10.49 -4.96 -4.86
N GLY A 213 -9.90 -4.39 -5.93
CA GLY A 213 -10.27 -4.64 -7.32
C GLY A 213 -9.13 -5.10 -8.23
N ASP A 214 -7.96 -5.38 -7.72
CA ASP A 214 -6.75 -5.73 -8.50
C ASP A 214 -6.33 -4.73 -9.59
N ASP A 215 -6.98 -3.57 -9.64
CA ASP A 215 -6.69 -2.53 -10.61
C ASP A 215 -5.55 -1.65 -10.12
N PHE A 216 -4.69 -1.24 -11.04
CA PHE A 216 -3.63 -0.28 -10.75
C PHE A 216 -3.40 0.68 -11.92
N THR A 217 -2.85 1.85 -11.60
CA THR A 217 -2.42 2.84 -12.58
C THR A 217 -1.09 3.43 -12.18
N PHE A 218 -0.08 3.33 -13.02
CA PHE A 218 1.19 4.05 -12.92
C PHE A 218 1.17 5.26 -13.83
N ARG A 219 1.69 6.39 -13.37
CA ARG A 219 1.74 7.64 -14.13
C ARG A 219 3.10 8.33 -14.02
N GLY A 220 3.48 8.98 -15.09
CA GLY A 220 4.68 9.79 -15.22
C GLY A 220 5.94 8.97 -15.42
N GLU A 221 6.52 9.03 -16.61
CA GLU A 221 7.78 8.38 -16.98
C GLU A 221 7.79 6.87 -16.66
N VAL A 222 6.68 6.20 -16.96
CA VAL A 222 6.52 4.78 -16.64
C VAL A 222 7.53 3.94 -17.40
N GLN A 223 8.22 3.07 -16.67
CA GLN A 223 9.14 2.06 -17.19
C GLN A 223 8.78 0.72 -16.55
N ALA A 224 8.34 -0.22 -17.35
CA ALA A 224 8.03 -1.57 -16.89
C ALA A 224 8.95 -2.58 -17.56
N TYR A 225 9.48 -3.52 -16.77
CA TYR A 225 10.47 -4.53 -17.20
C TYR A 225 10.00 -5.90 -16.80
N GLN A 226 10.08 -6.83 -17.72
CA GLN A 226 9.88 -8.25 -17.45
C GLN A 226 10.81 -9.07 -18.35
N GLY A 227 11.84 -9.67 -17.78
CA GLY A 227 12.90 -10.31 -18.53
C GLY A 227 13.56 -9.35 -19.53
N THR A 228 13.47 -9.68 -20.81
CA THR A 228 13.99 -8.86 -21.92
C THR A 228 12.96 -7.90 -22.50
N THR A 229 11.73 -7.92 -22.01
CA THR A 229 10.66 -7.01 -22.43
C THR A 229 10.70 -5.73 -21.61
N VAL A 230 10.65 -4.59 -22.29
CA VAL A 230 10.62 -3.26 -21.67
C VAL A 230 9.49 -2.46 -22.31
N LEU A 231 8.69 -1.81 -21.47
CA LEU A 231 7.64 -0.88 -21.88
C LEU A 231 7.91 0.49 -21.26
N PHE A 232 7.90 1.52 -22.09
CA PHE A 232 7.91 2.93 -21.69
C PHE A 232 6.56 3.55 -22.07
N ALA A 233 6.01 4.40 -21.20
CA ALA A 233 4.78 5.15 -21.44
C ALA A 233 4.66 6.33 -20.47
N ASP A 234 3.72 7.25 -20.71
CA ASP A 234 3.35 8.26 -19.73
C ASP A 234 2.40 7.68 -18.69
N GLN A 235 1.59 6.69 -19.08
CA GLN A 235 0.67 5.98 -18.19
C GLN A 235 0.60 4.49 -18.55
N LEU A 236 0.57 3.63 -17.53
CA LEU A 236 0.30 2.20 -17.60
C LEU A 236 -0.84 1.86 -16.65
N ARG A 237 -1.89 1.21 -17.15
CA ARG A 237 -3.07 0.84 -16.38
C ARG A 237 -3.42 -0.63 -16.58
N SER A 238 -3.73 -1.31 -15.49
CA SER A 238 -4.34 -2.63 -15.46
C SER A 238 -5.77 -2.53 -14.98
N GLU A 239 -6.67 -3.24 -15.61
CA GLU A 239 -8.10 -3.29 -15.35
C GLU A 239 -8.61 -4.72 -15.38
N GLU A 240 -9.81 -4.94 -14.81
CA GLU A 240 -10.53 -6.21 -14.87
C GLU A 240 -9.71 -7.38 -14.29
N GLY A 241 -9.09 -7.17 -13.12
CA GLY A 241 -8.28 -8.21 -12.49
C GLY A 241 -7.06 -8.60 -13.30
N GLN A 242 -6.41 -7.62 -13.96
CA GLN A 242 -5.24 -7.79 -14.83
C GLN A 242 -5.52 -8.46 -16.20
N SER A 243 -6.78 -8.68 -16.55
CA SER A 243 -7.13 -9.24 -17.87
C SER A 243 -6.95 -8.24 -19.02
N ARG A 244 -6.87 -6.94 -18.68
CA ARG A 244 -6.62 -5.86 -19.64
C ARG A 244 -5.50 -4.95 -19.15
N LEU A 245 -4.49 -4.77 -20.00
CA LEU A 245 -3.40 -3.81 -19.78
C LEU A 245 -3.47 -2.73 -20.87
N SER A 246 -3.39 -1.46 -20.48
CA SER A 246 -3.33 -0.33 -21.41
C SER A 246 -2.15 0.57 -21.06
N ALA A 247 -1.44 1.03 -22.09
CA ALA A 247 -0.40 2.04 -21.97
C ALA A 247 -0.71 3.20 -22.90
N SER A 248 -0.42 4.42 -22.49
CA SER A 248 -0.69 5.62 -23.29
C SER A 248 0.38 6.69 -23.07
N GLY A 249 0.52 7.55 -24.08
CA GLY A 249 1.51 8.62 -24.15
C GLY A 249 2.92 8.10 -24.40
N GLN A 250 3.48 8.41 -25.58
CA GLN A 250 4.85 8.06 -25.99
C GLN A 250 5.19 6.58 -25.74
N VAL A 251 4.26 5.68 -26.11
CA VAL A 251 4.45 4.24 -25.89
C VAL A 251 5.63 3.76 -26.72
N ARG A 252 6.55 3.07 -26.06
CA ARG A 252 7.68 2.39 -26.68
C ARG A 252 7.85 1.02 -26.04
N THR A 253 7.74 -0.03 -26.84
CA THR A 253 7.94 -1.40 -26.41
C THR A 253 9.20 -1.96 -27.04
N LEU A 254 10.02 -2.61 -26.25
CA LEU A 254 11.20 -3.34 -26.68
C LEU A 254 11.03 -4.80 -26.25
N TRP A 255 11.19 -5.73 -27.16
CA TRP A 255 11.29 -7.15 -26.84
C TRP A 255 12.33 -7.84 -27.72
N THR A 256 12.77 -9.01 -27.26
CA THR A 256 13.70 -9.85 -28.02
C THR A 256 12.92 -10.95 -28.72
N ALA A 257 13.14 -11.12 -30.01
CA ALA A 257 12.52 -12.19 -30.78
C ALA A 257 12.99 -13.55 -30.24
N ALA A 258 12.04 -14.39 -29.84
CA ALA A 258 12.34 -15.67 -29.19
C ALA A 258 12.63 -16.78 -30.17
N GLU A 259 12.04 -16.77 -31.36
CA GLU A 259 12.10 -17.84 -32.36
C GLU A 259 12.25 -17.30 -33.79
N GLY A 260 12.57 -18.21 -34.73
CA GLY A 260 12.72 -17.90 -36.14
C GLY A 260 14.14 -17.51 -36.54
N GLU A 261 14.31 -17.09 -37.82
CA GLU A 261 15.62 -16.72 -38.40
C GLU A 261 16.25 -15.49 -37.71
N ARG A 262 15.45 -14.73 -36.97
CA ARG A 262 15.85 -13.48 -36.26
C ARG A 262 15.85 -13.63 -34.74
N LYS A 263 16.01 -14.85 -34.24
CA LYS A 263 16.13 -15.09 -32.81
C LYS A 263 17.24 -14.24 -32.19
N GLY A 264 16.91 -13.58 -31.08
CA GLY A 264 17.83 -12.70 -30.37
C GLY A 264 17.89 -11.26 -30.90
N GLU A 265 17.26 -10.96 -32.05
CA GLU A 265 17.13 -9.57 -32.49
C GLU A 265 16.08 -8.82 -31.69
N GLN A 266 16.39 -7.56 -31.41
CA GLN A 266 15.46 -6.68 -30.70
C GLN A 266 14.40 -6.13 -31.66
N VAL A 267 13.15 -6.22 -31.25
CA VAL A 267 12.00 -5.56 -31.90
C VAL A 267 11.65 -4.33 -31.08
N GLU A 268 11.58 -3.18 -31.74
CA GLU A 268 11.15 -1.92 -31.15
C GLU A 268 9.83 -1.48 -31.80
N ILE A 269 8.83 -1.17 -30.98
CA ILE A 269 7.57 -0.59 -31.47
C ILE A 269 7.30 0.70 -30.72
N THR A 270 7.05 1.77 -31.45
CA THR A 270 6.61 3.06 -30.92
C THR A 270 5.18 3.34 -31.39
N ALA A 271 4.34 3.89 -30.50
CA ALA A 271 2.94 4.22 -30.78
C ALA A 271 2.43 5.30 -29.83
N THR A 272 1.20 5.78 -30.04
CA THR A 272 0.53 6.67 -29.09
C THR A 272 -0.08 5.89 -27.93
N SER A 273 -0.60 4.68 -28.20
CA SER A 273 -1.18 3.80 -27.20
C SER A 273 -0.95 2.33 -27.51
N LEU A 274 -1.03 1.51 -26.47
CA LEU A 274 -1.01 0.06 -26.51
C LEU A 274 -2.15 -0.47 -25.66
N THR A 275 -2.89 -1.45 -26.17
CA THR A 275 -3.85 -2.23 -25.40
C THR A 275 -3.54 -3.71 -25.54
N TYR A 276 -3.45 -4.41 -24.42
CA TYR A 276 -3.38 -5.87 -24.36
C TYR A 276 -4.65 -6.42 -23.72
N ARG A 277 -5.20 -7.50 -24.28
CA ARG A 277 -6.29 -8.28 -23.69
C ARG A 277 -5.85 -9.73 -23.59
N GLU A 278 -5.90 -10.24 -22.36
CA GLU A 278 -5.54 -11.64 -22.04
C GLU A 278 -6.44 -12.64 -22.78
N THR A 279 -7.75 -12.36 -22.81
CA THR A 279 -8.77 -13.24 -23.44
C THR A 279 -8.50 -13.48 -24.93
N ASP A 280 -8.06 -12.42 -25.63
CA ASP A 280 -7.85 -12.48 -27.07
C ASP A 280 -6.39 -12.76 -27.43
N ARG A 281 -5.50 -12.64 -26.42
CA ARG A 281 -4.04 -12.71 -26.61
C ARG A 281 -3.54 -11.77 -27.71
N ARG A 282 -4.09 -10.55 -27.74
CA ARG A 282 -3.79 -9.53 -28.75
C ARG A 282 -3.22 -8.28 -28.14
N LEU A 283 -2.17 -7.79 -28.78
CA LEU A 283 -1.61 -6.46 -28.59
C LEU A 283 -2.09 -5.56 -29.71
N LEU A 284 -2.67 -4.45 -29.35
CA LEU A 284 -3.12 -3.44 -30.28
C LEU A 284 -2.35 -2.16 -30.03
N TYR A 285 -1.55 -1.74 -31.00
CA TYR A 285 -0.87 -0.45 -31.04
C TYR A 285 -1.66 0.49 -31.93
N ASP A 286 -2.02 1.67 -31.41
CA ASP A 286 -2.78 2.70 -32.13
C ASP A 286 -2.03 4.03 -32.18
N GLY A 287 -2.28 4.81 -33.25
CA GLY A 287 -1.66 6.08 -33.55
C GLY A 287 -0.57 5.92 -34.65
N PRO A 288 0.34 6.88 -34.81
CA PRO A 288 1.51 6.69 -35.65
C PRO A 288 2.38 5.58 -35.10
N VAL A 289 2.26 4.37 -35.65
CA VAL A 289 3.02 3.19 -35.22
C VAL A 289 4.25 3.05 -36.11
N VAL A 290 5.41 2.88 -35.48
CA VAL A 290 6.64 2.47 -36.16
C VAL A 290 7.18 1.23 -35.47
N ALA A 291 7.28 0.14 -36.22
CA ALA A 291 7.93 -1.10 -35.76
C ALA A 291 9.26 -1.27 -36.49
N ALA A 292 10.32 -1.61 -35.77
CA ALA A 292 11.66 -1.81 -36.29
C ALA A 292 12.28 -3.09 -35.78
N GLN A 293 12.93 -3.87 -36.64
CA GLN A 293 13.71 -5.05 -36.31
C GLN A 293 14.91 -5.14 -37.26
N GLY A 294 16.12 -4.90 -36.75
CA GLY A 294 17.29 -4.78 -37.60
C GLY A 294 17.13 -3.73 -38.71
N PRO A 295 17.30 -4.08 -40.00
CA PRO A 295 17.10 -3.16 -41.12
C PRO A 295 15.63 -2.97 -41.52
N LEU A 296 14.71 -3.80 -41.00
CA LEU A 296 13.28 -3.71 -41.36
C LEU A 296 12.60 -2.60 -40.56
N ARG A 297 11.77 -1.83 -41.27
CA ARG A 297 10.89 -0.82 -40.67
C ARG A 297 9.50 -0.92 -41.29
N LEU A 298 8.50 -0.89 -40.40
CA LEU A 298 7.08 -0.82 -40.77
C LEU A 298 6.51 0.48 -40.18
N ALA A 299 5.75 1.20 -40.96
CA ALA A 299 4.98 2.35 -40.48
C ALA A 299 3.50 2.14 -40.81
N ALA A 300 2.63 2.33 -39.84
CA ALA A 300 1.20 2.12 -39.94
C ALA A 300 0.44 3.07 -39.02
N SER A 301 -0.87 3.21 -39.21
CA SER A 301 -1.74 3.91 -38.24
C SER A 301 -2.16 2.99 -37.09
N ARG A 302 -2.09 1.68 -37.33
CA ARG A 302 -2.43 0.63 -36.35
C ARG A 302 -1.58 -0.60 -36.63
N LEU A 303 -1.15 -1.27 -35.59
CA LEU A 303 -0.47 -2.57 -35.67
C LEU A 303 -1.11 -3.53 -34.66
N GLU A 304 -1.54 -4.68 -35.14
CA GLU A 304 -2.04 -5.77 -34.31
C GLU A 304 -1.00 -6.89 -34.25
N VAL A 305 -0.73 -7.37 -33.03
CA VAL A 305 0.18 -8.49 -32.79
C VAL A 305 -0.60 -9.59 -32.09
N GLU A 306 -0.73 -10.73 -32.71
CA GLU A 306 -1.29 -11.95 -32.07
C GLU A 306 -0.20 -12.68 -31.32
N LEU A 307 -0.53 -13.10 -30.12
CA LEU A 307 0.35 -13.87 -29.25
C LEU A 307 -0.10 -15.33 -29.19
N ASP A 308 0.86 -16.25 -29.12
CA ASP A 308 0.59 -17.66 -28.89
C ASP A 308 0.21 -17.92 -27.40
N GLU A 309 0.00 -19.19 -27.06
CA GLU A 309 -0.31 -19.62 -25.66
C GLU A 309 0.80 -19.29 -24.66
N HIS A 310 2.00 -19.04 -25.15
CA HIS A 310 3.17 -18.65 -24.36
C HIS A 310 3.43 -17.14 -24.39
N ARG A 311 2.44 -16.36 -24.88
CA ARG A 311 2.51 -14.89 -25.03
C ARG A 311 3.65 -14.40 -25.93
N GLN A 312 4.07 -15.21 -26.90
CA GLN A 312 5.06 -14.81 -27.92
C GLN A 312 4.35 -14.31 -29.17
N ALA A 313 4.96 -13.33 -29.84
CA ALA A 313 4.42 -12.79 -31.09
C ALA A 313 4.39 -13.88 -32.18
N ARG A 314 3.20 -14.18 -32.70
CA ARG A 314 2.95 -15.17 -33.75
C ARG A 314 2.72 -14.51 -35.12
N LEU A 315 1.97 -13.43 -35.14
CA LEU A 315 1.58 -12.71 -36.35
C LEU A 315 1.51 -11.22 -36.08
N MET A 316 1.98 -10.43 -37.05
CA MET A 316 1.84 -8.96 -37.07
C MET A 316 1.06 -8.55 -38.31
N THR A 317 -0.02 -7.80 -38.14
CA THR A 317 -0.87 -7.29 -39.22
C THR A 317 -1.16 -5.79 -39.06
#